data_05e3be8e9ebbca505d05c4f30b7c92f3
#
_entry.id   05e3be8e9ebbca505d05c4f30b7c92f3
#
_cell.length_a   1.000
_cell.length_b   1.000
_cell.length_c   1.000
_cell.angle_alpha   90.00
_cell.angle_beta   90.00
_cell.angle_gamma   90.00
#
_symmetry.space_group_name_H-M   'P 1'
#
loop_
_entity.id
_entity.type
_entity.pdbx_description
1 polymer ?
#
loop_
_entity_poly.entity_id
_entity_poly.type
_entity_poly.pdbx_seq_one_letter_code
_entity_poly.pdbx_strand_id
1 'polypeptide(L)'
;MPEEYDLLIVGGGISGASLLYTVSKFTDVERVALLEKEKDLAAINSHHTNNSQTLHFGDIETNYTLEKAEEVKEGAELLAGYLEAVDPDREMYSKRSKMVLAVGDEEVDELEERYHEEGFGDLYPKLRAIGREEIADLEPAVVEGRDPNKEMLALQTPDGYTVDYGQTTKSFVEAARKEAGVDVYTGTEVTDITETANGYTLDTTAGKFDCDTTVVAAGSHSLQIAKNMGYGQDKVLLPVAGSFFLADDFLNGKVYTLQMKKLPFAAVHGDADVHDDGVTR
;
A
#
# COMPACT_ATOMS: atom_id res chain seq x y z
N MET A 1 37.33 6.88 6.27
CA MET A 1 36.63 7.90 5.47
C MET A 1 35.17 7.48 5.47
N PRO A 2 34.22 8.40 5.45
CA PRO A 2 32.81 8.02 5.26
C PRO A 2 32.67 7.17 3.99
N GLU A 3 31.68 6.29 3.96
CA GLU A 3 31.35 5.60 2.71
C GLU A 3 30.60 6.56 1.81
N GLU A 4 30.97 6.64 0.54
CA GLU A 4 30.40 7.56 -0.45
C GLU A 4 29.41 6.80 -1.34
N TYR A 5 28.21 7.39 -1.55
CA TYR A 5 27.13 6.86 -2.39
C TYR A 5 26.58 7.95 -3.33
N ASP A 6 26.06 7.55 -4.48
CA ASP A 6 25.29 8.45 -5.33
C ASP A 6 23.92 8.72 -4.68
N LEU A 7 23.34 7.67 -4.08
CA LEU A 7 22.03 7.74 -3.44
C LEU A 7 21.99 6.98 -2.10
N LEU A 8 21.51 7.66 -1.07
CA LEU A 8 21.13 7.01 0.20
C LEU A 8 19.62 7.04 0.39
N ILE A 9 19.05 5.87 0.71
CA ILE A 9 17.61 5.70 1.00
C ILE A 9 17.46 5.44 2.49
N VAL A 10 16.67 6.28 3.18
CA VAL A 10 16.41 6.16 4.61
C VAL A 10 15.06 5.51 4.85
N GLY A 11 15.06 4.28 5.35
CA GLY A 11 13.88 3.49 5.68
C GLY A 11 13.75 2.20 4.85
N GLY A 12 13.69 1.06 5.54
CA GLY A 12 13.62 -0.30 4.98
C GLY A 12 12.19 -0.87 4.92
N GLY A 13 11.19 -0.01 4.81
CA GLY A 13 9.81 -0.39 4.49
C GLY A 13 9.59 -0.56 2.99
N ILE A 14 8.36 -0.87 2.60
CA ILE A 14 8.00 -1.14 1.19
C ILE A 14 8.42 0.01 0.25
N SER A 15 8.26 1.27 0.67
CA SER A 15 8.59 2.44 -0.16
C SER A 15 10.10 2.55 -0.42
N GLY A 16 10.93 2.40 0.61
CA GLY A 16 12.38 2.45 0.44
C GLY A 16 12.92 1.26 -0.34
N ALA A 17 12.39 0.07 -0.08
CA ALA A 17 12.78 -1.15 -0.79
C ALA A 17 12.39 -1.15 -2.28
N SER A 18 11.20 -0.65 -2.61
CA SER A 18 10.77 -0.51 -4.02
C SER A 18 11.62 0.52 -4.76
N LEU A 19 11.98 1.64 -4.09
CA LEU A 19 12.89 2.62 -4.66
C LEU A 19 14.28 2.02 -4.90
N LEU A 20 14.84 1.31 -3.90
CA LEU A 20 16.13 0.62 -4.04
C LEU A 20 16.12 -0.32 -5.24
N TYR A 21 15.09 -1.16 -5.35
CA TYR A 21 14.91 -2.09 -6.48
C TYR A 21 14.84 -1.35 -7.82
N THR A 22 14.04 -0.29 -7.88
CA THR A 22 13.83 0.46 -9.13
C THR A 22 15.13 1.15 -9.58
N VAL A 23 15.80 1.83 -8.64
CA VAL A 23 17.03 2.55 -8.95
C VAL A 23 18.13 1.59 -9.38
N SER A 24 18.35 0.51 -8.64
CA SER A 24 19.42 -0.44 -8.93
C SER A 24 19.25 -1.19 -10.25
N LYS A 25 18.00 -1.37 -10.72
CA LYS A 25 17.73 -2.17 -11.92
C LYS A 25 17.47 -1.35 -13.18
N PHE A 26 16.98 -0.14 -13.05
CA PHE A 26 16.43 0.62 -14.18
C PHE A 26 17.05 2.00 -14.36
N THR A 27 18.12 2.32 -13.60
CA THR A 27 18.84 3.59 -13.74
C THR A 27 20.35 3.33 -13.84
N ASP A 28 21.10 4.40 -14.11
CA ASP A 28 22.54 4.42 -14.17
C ASP A 28 23.22 4.88 -12.85
N VAL A 29 22.49 4.88 -11.75
CA VAL A 29 23.04 5.11 -10.41
C VAL A 29 23.96 3.94 -10.04
N GLU A 30 25.25 4.23 -9.78
CA GLU A 30 26.25 3.19 -9.60
C GLU A 30 26.33 2.67 -8.16
N ARG A 31 26.19 3.60 -7.16
CA ARG A 31 26.29 3.25 -5.74
C ARG A 31 25.06 3.72 -4.97
N VAL A 32 24.26 2.78 -4.51
CA VAL A 32 23.07 3.06 -3.72
C VAL A 32 23.07 2.26 -2.42
N ALA A 33 22.71 2.90 -1.31
CA ALA A 33 22.48 2.17 -0.07
C ALA A 33 21.13 2.49 0.56
N LEU A 34 20.60 1.49 1.28
CA LEU A 34 19.42 1.60 2.10
C LEU A 34 19.80 1.46 3.57
N LEU A 35 19.39 2.45 4.39
CA LEU A 35 19.62 2.49 5.83
C LEU A 35 18.31 2.25 6.57
N GLU A 36 18.24 1.22 7.41
CA GLU A 36 17.08 0.86 8.22
C GLU A 36 17.46 0.81 9.71
N LYS A 37 16.70 1.50 10.55
CA LYS A 37 16.96 1.56 12.01
C LYS A 37 16.68 0.26 12.73
N GLU A 38 15.67 -0.50 12.26
CA GLU A 38 15.34 -1.79 12.84
C GLU A 38 16.33 -2.87 12.39
N LYS A 39 16.41 -3.95 13.13
CA LYS A 39 17.28 -5.08 12.78
C LYS A 39 16.80 -5.84 11.56
N ASP A 40 15.49 -5.77 11.30
CA ASP A 40 14.81 -6.45 10.20
C ASP A 40 14.12 -5.44 9.28
N LEU A 41 14.11 -5.74 7.98
CA LEU A 41 13.34 -4.99 7.00
C LEU A 41 11.84 -5.18 7.23
N ALA A 42 11.06 -4.16 6.89
CA ALA A 42 9.59 -4.18 7.00
C ALA A 42 9.06 -4.46 8.42
N ALA A 43 9.81 -4.10 9.45
CA ALA A 43 9.47 -4.44 10.83
C ALA A 43 8.28 -3.66 11.40
N ILE A 44 7.91 -2.52 10.81
CA ILE A 44 6.88 -1.62 11.33
C ILE A 44 5.62 -1.66 10.43
N ASN A 45 5.37 -0.61 9.63
CA ASN A 45 4.12 -0.47 8.88
C ASN A 45 3.98 -1.48 7.72
N SER A 46 5.09 -1.92 7.14
CA SER A 46 5.09 -2.93 6.08
C SER A 46 5.00 -4.37 6.59
N HIS A 47 5.06 -4.60 7.90
CA HIS A 47 4.83 -5.93 8.47
C HIS A 47 3.38 -6.38 8.22
N HIS A 48 3.17 -7.62 7.79
CA HIS A 48 1.84 -8.12 7.39
C HIS A 48 0.75 -7.95 8.44
N THR A 49 1.10 -7.92 9.74
CA THR A 49 0.12 -7.69 10.82
C THR A 49 -0.26 -6.24 11.04
N ASN A 50 0.46 -5.28 10.43
CA ASN A 50 0.34 -3.85 10.76
C ASN A 50 -0.30 -3.01 9.63
N ASN A 51 -0.87 -3.66 8.63
CA ASN A 51 -1.56 -3.03 7.51
C ASN A 51 -2.74 -3.89 7.04
N SER A 52 -3.57 -3.36 6.14
CA SER A 52 -4.74 -4.05 5.61
C SER A 52 -4.40 -5.13 4.58
N GLN A 53 -3.14 -5.31 4.23
CA GLN A 53 -2.69 -6.24 3.19
C GLN A 53 -3.32 -5.97 1.79
N THR A 54 -4.05 -4.89 1.62
CA THR A 54 -4.76 -4.60 0.37
C THR A 54 -3.89 -3.83 -0.61
N LEU A 55 -3.85 -4.30 -1.86
CA LEU A 55 -3.37 -3.51 -2.98
C LEU A 55 -4.57 -2.75 -3.60
N HIS A 56 -4.55 -1.44 -3.42
CA HIS A 56 -5.59 -0.55 -3.92
C HIS A 56 -5.37 -0.25 -5.40
N PHE A 57 -6.39 -0.50 -6.23
CA PHE A 57 -6.36 -0.21 -7.67
C PHE A 57 -7.14 1.07 -8.02
N GLY A 58 -7.87 1.64 -7.08
CA GLY A 58 -8.71 2.82 -7.31
C GLY A 58 -10.12 2.51 -7.83
N ASP A 59 -10.46 1.25 -8.03
CA ASP A 59 -11.73 0.82 -8.62
C ASP A 59 -12.90 0.79 -7.63
N ILE A 60 -12.65 0.45 -6.37
CA ILE A 60 -13.66 0.39 -5.30
C ILE A 60 -13.45 1.44 -4.20
N GLU A 61 -12.42 2.26 -4.29
CA GLU A 61 -12.14 3.36 -3.35
C GLU A 61 -13.02 4.57 -3.69
N THR A 62 -14.18 4.69 -3.05
CA THR A 62 -15.22 5.68 -3.39
C THR A 62 -14.85 7.14 -3.07
N ASN A 63 -13.76 7.38 -2.37
CA ASN A 63 -13.22 8.71 -2.10
C ASN A 63 -12.23 9.22 -3.16
N TYR A 64 -11.90 8.41 -4.17
CA TYR A 64 -11.01 8.82 -5.24
C TYR A 64 -11.78 9.52 -6.37
N THR A 65 -11.20 10.58 -6.93
CA THR A 65 -11.60 11.10 -8.22
C THR A 65 -11.15 10.13 -9.33
N LEU A 66 -11.72 10.23 -10.53
CA LEU A 66 -11.31 9.42 -11.67
C LEU A 66 -9.82 9.57 -11.97
N GLU A 67 -9.31 10.81 -11.97
CA GLU A 67 -7.88 11.12 -12.16
C GLU A 67 -6.99 10.42 -11.10
N LYS A 68 -7.40 10.48 -9.83
CA LYS A 68 -6.67 9.79 -8.76
C LYS A 68 -6.73 8.28 -8.89
N ALA A 69 -7.85 7.74 -9.31
CA ALA A 69 -8.03 6.32 -9.55
C ALA A 69 -7.13 5.82 -10.69
N GLU A 70 -7.01 6.59 -11.78
CA GLU A 70 -6.12 6.30 -12.91
C GLU A 70 -4.64 6.28 -12.48
N GLU A 71 -4.18 7.28 -11.74
CA GLU A 71 -2.82 7.33 -11.17
C GLU A 71 -2.51 6.13 -10.26
N VAL A 72 -3.44 5.80 -9.37
CA VAL A 72 -3.28 4.67 -8.43
C VAL A 72 -3.28 3.33 -9.15
N LYS A 73 -4.12 3.18 -10.18
CA LYS A 73 -4.20 1.98 -11.02
C LYS A 73 -2.85 1.65 -11.65
N GLU A 74 -2.18 2.64 -12.25
CA GLU A 74 -0.87 2.43 -12.87
C GLU A 74 0.16 1.88 -11.86
N GLY A 75 0.23 2.48 -10.67
CA GLY A 75 1.13 2.01 -9.61
C GLY A 75 0.79 0.61 -9.10
N ALA A 76 -0.50 0.31 -8.95
CA ALA A 76 -0.97 -1.00 -8.50
C ALA A 76 -0.69 -2.10 -9.54
N GLU A 77 -0.88 -1.81 -10.83
CA GLU A 77 -0.58 -2.73 -11.93
C GLU A 77 0.92 -3.06 -12.01
N LEU A 78 1.81 -2.09 -11.74
CA LEU A 78 3.26 -2.35 -11.67
C LEU A 78 3.60 -3.33 -10.54
N LEU A 79 3.03 -3.13 -9.35
CA LEU A 79 3.28 -4.04 -8.23
C LEU A 79 2.66 -5.42 -8.47
N ALA A 80 1.44 -5.48 -8.98
CA ALA A 80 0.78 -6.75 -9.34
C ALA A 80 1.60 -7.53 -10.37
N GLY A 81 2.08 -6.85 -11.42
CA GLY A 81 2.95 -7.44 -12.44
C GLY A 81 4.29 -7.95 -11.86
N TYR A 82 4.87 -7.22 -10.91
CA TYR A 82 6.06 -7.70 -10.21
C TYR A 82 5.78 -8.98 -9.42
N LEU A 83 4.73 -9.00 -8.59
CA LEU A 83 4.35 -10.14 -7.78
C LEU A 83 4.09 -11.39 -8.64
N GLU A 84 3.32 -11.25 -9.71
CA GLU A 84 3.03 -12.35 -10.64
C GLU A 84 4.28 -12.89 -11.34
N ALA A 85 5.26 -12.04 -11.61
CA ALA A 85 6.51 -12.45 -12.27
C ALA A 85 7.50 -13.16 -11.34
N VAL A 86 7.56 -12.76 -10.06
CA VAL A 86 8.57 -13.27 -9.12
C VAL A 86 8.05 -14.35 -8.18
N ASP A 87 6.73 -14.44 -8.00
CA ASP A 87 6.07 -15.34 -7.06
C ASP A 87 4.93 -16.14 -7.74
N PRO A 88 5.26 -17.07 -8.65
CA PRO A 88 4.27 -17.88 -9.36
C PRO A 88 3.48 -18.81 -8.43
N ASP A 89 4.03 -19.17 -7.28
CA ASP A 89 3.40 -20.04 -6.29
C ASP A 89 2.49 -19.27 -5.33
N ARG A 90 2.48 -17.94 -5.41
CA ARG A 90 1.63 -17.04 -4.61
C ARG A 90 1.84 -17.15 -3.09
N GLU A 91 3.09 -17.18 -2.67
CA GLU A 91 3.46 -17.16 -1.25
C GLU A 91 3.37 -15.75 -0.63
N MET A 92 3.55 -14.70 -1.47
CA MET A 92 3.52 -13.30 -1.06
C MET A 92 2.17 -12.61 -1.30
N TYR A 93 1.26 -13.22 -2.06
CA TYR A 93 -0.03 -12.61 -2.37
C TYR A 93 -1.11 -13.65 -2.66
N SER A 94 -2.37 -13.26 -2.47
CA SER A 94 -3.53 -14.01 -2.97
C SER A 94 -4.42 -13.13 -3.84
N LYS A 95 -5.18 -13.77 -4.74
CA LYS A 95 -6.20 -13.09 -5.57
C LYS A 95 -7.59 -13.49 -5.08
N ARG A 96 -8.42 -12.48 -4.87
CA ARG A 96 -9.82 -12.62 -4.44
C ARG A 96 -10.69 -11.65 -5.21
N SER A 97 -11.99 -11.96 -5.32
CA SER A 97 -12.93 -10.92 -5.71
C SER A 97 -12.98 -9.82 -4.68
N LYS A 98 -13.30 -8.61 -5.10
CA LYS A 98 -13.55 -7.48 -4.20
C LYS A 98 -14.77 -6.71 -4.64
N MET A 99 -15.43 -6.07 -3.69
CA MET A 99 -16.58 -5.21 -3.97
C MET A 99 -16.65 -4.04 -2.98
N VAL A 100 -17.23 -2.93 -3.44
CA VAL A 100 -17.75 -1.89 -2.57
C VAL A 100 -19.26 -1.99 -2.56
N LEU A 101 -19.85 -1.99 -1.36
CA LEU A 101 -21.27 -2.25 -1.10
C LEU A 101 -22.01 -0.96 -0.75
N ALA A 102 -23.12 -0.73 -1.43
CA ALA A 102 -24.12 0.29 -1.13
C ALA A 102 -25.40 -0.35 -0.57
N VAL A 103 -26.01 0.26 0.46
CA VAL A 103 -27.22 -0.25 1.11
C VAL A 103 -28.22 0.90 1.37
N GLY A 104 -29.33 0.89 0.66
CA GLY A 104 -30.37 1.91 0.67
C GLY A 104 -30.19 2.91 -0.46
N ASP A 105 -31.27 3.60 -0.79
CA ASP A 105 -31.42 4.37 -2.01
C ASP A 105 -30.30 5.41 -2.21
N GLU A 106 -29.95 6.17 -1.16
CA GLU A 106 -28.93 7.24 -1.23
C GLU A 106 -27.54 6.71 -1.60
N GLU A 107 -27.13 5.58 -0.99
CA GLU A 107 -25.82 4.96 -1.29
C GLU A 107 -25.82 4.27 -2.66
N VAL A 108 -26.94 3.69 -3.07
CA VAL A 108 -27.12 3.05 -4.37
C VAL A 108 -27.02 4.09 -5.48
N ASP A 109 -27.76 5.21 -5.35
CA ASP A 109 -27.71 6.32 -6.31
C ASP A 109 -26.27 6.87 -6.47
N GLU A 110 -25.53 7.07 -5.36
CA GLU A 110 -24.13 7.54 -5.39
C GLU A 110 -23.21 6.54 -6.12
N LEU A 111 -23.41 5.25 -5.91
CA LEU A 111 -22.59 4.22 -6.54
C LEU A 111 -22.91 4.02 -8.02
N GLU A 112 -24.18 4.16 -8.43
CA GLU A 112 -24.60 4.15 -9.82
C GLU A 112 -24.05 5.35 -10.60
N GLU A 113 -24.17 6.56 -10.03
CA GLU A 113 -23.58 7.78 -10.61
C GLU A 113 -22.09 7.59 -10.86
N ARG A 114 -21.35 7.09 -9.86
CA ARG A 114 -19.92 6.82 -9.96
C ARG A 114 -19.60 5.86 -11.10
N TYR A 115 -20.34 4.79 -11.21
CA TYR A 115 -20.09 3.76 -12.23
C TYR A 115 -20.41 4.25 -13.66
N HIS A 116 -21.55 4.91 -13.83
CA HIS A 116 -22.07 5.27 -15.15
C HIS A 116 -21.67 6.67 -15.61
N GLU A 117 -21.68 7.67 -14.73
CA GLU A 117 -21.53 9.08 -15.12
C GLU A 117 -20.11 9.60 -14.87
N GLU A 118 -19.45 9.15 -13.80
CA GLU A 118 -18.06 9.57 -13.50
C GLU A 118 -17.01 8.81 -14.32
N GLY A 119 -17.37 7.75 -15.07
CA GLY A 119 -16.46 7.05 -15.99
C GLY A 119 -15.67 5.89 -15.38
N PHE A 120 -15.99 5.47 -14.16
CA PHE A 120 -15.29 4.34 -13.52
C PHE A 120 -15.53 3.01 -14.23
N GLY A 121 -16.73 2.79 -14.79
CA GLY A 121 -17.04 1.62 -15.60
C GLY A 121 -16.17 1.51 -16.85
N ASP A 122 -15.83 2.64 -17.47
CA ASP A 122 -14.94 2.70 -18.64
C ASP A 122 -13.47 2.48 -18.28
N LEU A 123 -13.02 3.08 -17.16
CA LEU A 123 -11.64 2.95 -16.68
C LEU A 123 -11.31 1.51 -16.23
N TYR A 124 -12.30 0.81 -15.67
CA TYR A 124 -12.17 -0.56 -15.15
C TYR A 124 -13.10 -1.55 -15.87
N PRO A 125 -12.69 -2.11 -17.01
CA PRO A 125 -13.57 -2.97 -17.84
C PRO A 125 -14.09 -4.25 -17.16
N LYS A 126 -13.46 -4.67 -16.06
CA LYS A 126 -13.89 -5.82 -15.27
C LYS A 126 -14.76 -5.45 -14.07
N LEU A 127 -14.91 -4.15 -13.79
CA LEU A 127 -15.81 -3.66 -12.76
C LEU A 127 -17.23 -3.82 -13.22
N ARG A 128 -18.10 -4.37 -12.38
CA ARG A 128 -19.52 -4.60 -12.69
C ARG A 128 -20.40 -4.11 -11.55
N ALA A 129 -21.48 -3.47 -11.91
CA ALA A 129 -22.57 -3.21 -10.98
C ALA A 129 -23.41 -4.49 -10.82
N ILE A 130 -23.56 -4.98 -9.59
CA ILE A 130 -24.30 -6.20 -9.26
C ILE A 130 -25.33 -5.92 -8.17
N GLY A 131 -26.50 -6.53 -8.32
CA GLY A 131 -27.60 -6.39 -7.37
C GLY A 131 -27.58 -7.44 -6.25
N ARG A 132 -28.57 -7.34 -5.34
CA ARG A 132 -28.70 -8.16 -4.12
C ARG A 132 -28.55 -9.66 -4.33
N GLU A 133 -29.13 -10.24 -5.41
CA GLU A 133 -29.09 -11.70 -5.65
C GLU A 133 -27.65 -12.15 -5.93
N GLU A 134 -26.95 -11.44 -6.82
CA GLU A 134 -25.56 -11.77 -7.16
C GLU A 134 -24.61 -11.47 -5.98
N ILE A 135 -24.89 -10.43 -5.18
CA ILE A 135 -24.16 -10.15 -3.92
C ILE A 135 -24.33 -11.34 -2.95
N ALA A 136 -25.55 -11.87 -2.80
CA ALA A 136 -25.83 -13.01 -1.93
C ALA A 136 -25.12 -14.29 -2.38
N ASP A 137 -24.96 -14.49 -3.67
CA ASP A 137 -24.25 -15.63 -4.24
C ASP A 137 -22.73 -15.54 -3.99
N LEU A 138 -22.17 -14.33 -4.06
CA LEU A 138 -20.74 -14.10 -3.84
C LEU A 138 -20.38 -14.01 -2.37
N GLU A 139 -21.17 -13.25 -1.61
CA GLU A 139 -20.92 -12.90 -0.21
C GLU A 139 -22.21 -13.03 0.62
N PRO A 140 -22.66 -14.24 0.93
CA PRO A 140 -23.94 -14.47 1.60
C PRO A 140 -24.03 -13.76 2.96
N ALA A 141 -22.93 -13.69 3.70
CA ALA A 141 -22.87 -13.04 5.01
C ALA A 141 -23.20 -11.55 4.98
N VAL A 142 -22.95 -10.86 3.86
CA VAL A 142 -23.26 -9.42 3.71
C VAL A 142 -24.76 -9.15 3.52
N VAL A 143 -25.52 -10.15 3.11
CA VAL A 143 -26.97 -10.03 2.84
C VAL A 143 -27.80 -10.61 3.98
N GLU A 144 -27.27 -11.60 4.70
CA GLU A 144 -27.96 -12.27 5.78
C GLU A 144 -28.43 -11.30 6.88
N GLY A 145 -29.71 -11.44 7.29
CA GLY A 145 -30.31 -10.62 8.33
C GLY A 145 -30.67 -9.18 7.92
N ARG A 146 -30.38 -8.75 6.69
CA ARG A 146 -30.78 -7.42 6.22
C ARG A 146 -32.24 -7.36 5.75
N ASP A 147 -32.86 -6.21 5.91
CA ASP A 147 -34.21 -5.96 5.43
C ASP A 147 -34.30 -6.24 3.92
N PRO A 148 -35.18 -7.16 3.48
CA PRO A 148 -35.31 -7.52 2.07
C PRO A 148 -35.81 -6.39 1.18
N ASN A 149 -36.45 -5.35 1.77
CA ASN A 149 -36.96 -4.21 1.02
C ASN A 149 -35.90 -3.09 0.83
N LYS A 150 -34.77 -3.17 1.51
CA LYS A 150 -33.67 -2.22 1.26
C LYS A 150 -32.97 -2.58 -0.03
N GLU A 151 -32.81 -1.59 -0.90
CA GLU A 151 -32.02 -1.72 -2.11
C GLU A 151 -30.55 -1.98 -1.76
N MET A 152 -29.90 -2.78 -2.58
CA MET A 152 -28.47 -3.10 -2.46
C MET A 152 -27.85 -3.15 -3.84
N LEU A 153 -26.69 -2.50 -3.96
CA LEU A 153 -25.83 -2.50 -5.13
C LEU A 153 -24.40 -2.73 -4.68
N ALA A 154 -23.60 -3.38 -5.50
CA ALA A 154 -22.16 -3.39 -5.32
C ALA A 154 -21.45 -3.14 -6.64
N LEU A 155 -20.33 -2.42 -6.61
CA LEU A 155 -19.36 -2.48 -7.70
C LEU A 155 -18.34 -3.57 -7.38
N GLN A 156 -18.30 -4.60 -8.22
CA GLN A 156 -17.55 -5.83 -8.01
C GLN A 156 -16.53 -6.04 -9.12
N THR A 157 -15.34 -6.50 -8.77
CA THR A 157 -14.32 -6.97 -9.70
C THR A 157 -13.66 -8.27 -9.21
N PRO A 158 -13.22 -9.17 -10.10
CA PRO A 158 -12.47 -10.36 -9.71
C PRO A 158 -11.00 -10.07 -9.32
N ASP A 159 -10.50 -8.87 -9.60
CA ASP A 159 -9.06 -8.53 -9.50
C ASP A 159 -8.68 -7.87 -8.17
N GLY A 160 -9.03 -8.48 -7.05
CA GLY A 160 -8.54 -8.06 -5.72
C GLY A 160 -7.24 -8.77 -5.35
N TYR A 161 -6.28 -8.04 -4.81
CA TYR A 161 -5.02 -8.59 -4.30
C TYR A 161 -4.91 -8.37 -2.80
N THR A 162 -4.58 -9.44 -2.08
CA THR A 162 -4.10 -9.38 -0.69
C THR A 162 -2.60 -9.65 -0.72
N VAL A 163 -1.79 -8.78 -0.13
CA VAL A 163 -0.34 -8.78 -0.31
C VAL A 163 0.37 -8.79 1.05
N ASP A 164 1.32 -9.69 1.23
CA ASP A 164 2.32 -9.59 2.29
C ASP A 164 3.38 -8.55 1.90
N TYR A 165 3.17 -7.31 2.32
CA TYR A 165 4.12 -6.24 2.08
C TYR A 165 5.47 -6.46 2.74
N GLY A 166 5.53 -7.26 3.81
CA GLY A 166 6.77 -7.63 4.48
C GLY A 166 7.65 -8.53 3.62
N GLN A 167 7.08 -9.60 3.07
CA GLN A 167 7.78 -10.47 2.14
C GLN A 167 8.10 -9.77 0.82
N THR A 168 7.17 -8.98 0.29
CA THR A 168 7.39 -8.16 -0.92
C THR A 168 8.57 -7.20 -0.74
N THR A 169 8.66 -6.53 0.43
CA THR A 169 9.80 -5.65 0.77
C THR A 169 11.13 -6.42 0.71
N LYS A 170 11.18 -7.59 1.34
CA LYS A 170 12.37 -8.45 1.33
C LYS A 170 12.73 -8.91 -0.07
N SER A 171 11.74 -9.27 -0.88
CA SER A 171 11.93 -9.67 -2.28
C SER A 171 12.54 -8.55 -3.13
N PHE A 172 12.08 -7.30 -2.98
CA PHE A 172 12.70 -6.15 -3.64
C PHE A 172 14.15 -5.97 -3.25
N VAL A 173 14.46 -6.03 -1.95
CA VAL A 173 15.83 -5.87 -1.45
C VAL A 173 16.73 -7.02 -1.94
N GLU A 174 16.25 -8.26 -1.92
CA GLU A 174 17.00 -9.42 -2.43
C GLU A 174 17.27 -9.30 -3.93
N ALA A 175 16.32 -8.80 -4.68
CA ALA A 175 16.50 -8.56 -6.11
C ALA A 175 17.52 -7.44 -6.38
N ALA A 176 17.46 -6.34 -5.61
CA ALA A 176 18.39 -5.22 -5.71
C ALA A 176 19.83 -5.62 -5.33
N ARG A 177 20.00 -6.41 -4.27
CA ARG A 177 21.34 -6.89 -3.82
C ARG A 177 22.11 -7.75 -4.82
N LYS A 178 21.46 -8.20 -5.90
CA LYS A 178 22.12 -8.93 -6.98
C LYS A 178 22.86 -7.99 -7.94
N GLU A 179 22.53 -6.72 -7.89
CA GLU A 179 23.20 -5.69 -8.69
C GLU A 179 24.47 -5.18 -7.98
N ALA A 180 25.47 -4.79 -8.76
CA ALA A 180 26.70 -4.22 -8.21
C ALA A 180 26.44 -2.84 -7.59
N GLY A 181 27.17 -2.50 -6.53
CA GLY A 181 27.07 -1.17 -5.89
C GLY A 181 25.86 -0.98 -4.99
N VAL A 182 25.13 -2.06 -4.65
CA VAL A 182 23.98 -2.00 -3.75
C VAL A 182 24.35 -2.49 -2.35
N ASP A 183 24.19 -1.61 -1.34
CA ASP A 183 24.39 -1.94 0.05
C ASP A 183 23.11 -1.76 0.88
N VAL A 184 22.95 -2.57 1.93
CA VAL A 184 21.80 -2.48 2.84
C VAL A 184 22.26 -2.65 4.27
N TYR A 185 22.02 -1.63 5.09
CA TYR A 185 22.41 -1.54 6.48
C TYR A 185 21.16 -1.56 7.37
N THR A 186 20.92 -2.67 8.06
CA THR A 186 19.90 -2.78 9.10
C THR A 186 20.49 -2.50 10.48
N GLY A 187 19.66 -2.14 11.46
CA GLY A 187 20.13 -1.71 12.79
C GLY A 187 20.89 -0.37 12.74
N THR A 188 20.72 0.42 11.67
CA THR A 188 21.44 1.65 11.40
C THR A 188 20.46 2.82 11.36
N GLU A 189 20.32 3.51 12.49
CA GLU A 189 19.45 4.67 12.60
C GLU A 189 20.14 5.93 12.09
N VAL A 190 19.48 6.65 11.18
CA VAL A 190 19.88 7.99 10.78
C VAL A 190 19.42 8.97 11.84
N THR A 191 20.38 9.64 12.48
CA THR A 191 20.14 10.57 13.60
C THR A 191 20.13 12.02 13.18
N ASP A 192 20.88 12.36 12.12
CA ASP A 192 20.89 13.69 11.52
C ASP A 192 21.23 13.64 10.04
N ILE A 193 20.78 14.64 9.29
CA ILE A 193 21.10 14.84 7.86
C ILE A 193 21.55 16.28 7.68
N THR A 194 22.78 16.47 7.23
CA THR A 194 23.38 17.78 6.97
C THR A 194 23.60 17.95 5.46
N GLU A 195 23.09 19.03 4.91
CA GLU A 195 23.39 19.45 3.54
C GLU A 195 24.82 20.00 3.47
N THR A 196 25.56 19.59 2.46
CA THR A 196 26.94 19.99 2.18
C THR A 196 27.05 20.73 0.85
N ALA A 197 28.25 21.17 0.48
CA ALA A 197 28.46 21.84 -0.81
C ALA A 197 28.22 20.90 -2.02
N ASN A 198 28.33 19.59 -1.84
CA ASN A 198 28.30 18.58 -2.90
C ASN A 198 27.28 17.45 -2.66
N GLY A 199 26.31 17.63 -1.76
CA GLY A 199 25.36 16.59 -1.44
C GLY A 199 24.98 16.60 0.05
N TYR A 200 24.97 15.44 0.69
CA TYR A 200 24.52 15.26 2.07
C TYR A 200 25.48 14.37 2.85
N THR A 201 25.60 14.68 4.15
CA THR A 201 26.21 13.78 5.14
C THR A 201 25.11 13.30 6.09
N LEU A 202 24.97 11.99 6.23
CA LEU A 202 24.07 11.35 7.18
C LEU A 202 24.85 10.85 8.38
N ASP A 203 24.55 11.39 9.56
CA ASP A 203 25.03 10.87 10.83
C ASP A 203 24.14 9.70 11.26
N THR A 204 24.75 8.57 11.60
CA THR A 204 24.02 7.36 11.98
C THR A 204 24.61 6.72 13.23
N THR A 205 23.88 5.76 13.79
CA THR A 205 24.38 4.94 14.92
C THR A 205 25.57 4.05 14.54
N ALA A 206 25.83 3.83 13.24
CA ALA A 206 26.96 3.03 12.73
C ALA A 206 28.11 3.87 12.18
N GLY A 207 27.99 5.21 12.20
CA GLY A 207 28.99 6.14 11.66
C GLY A 207 28.40 7.13 10.67
N LYS A 208 29.24 7.70 9.82
CA LYS A 208 28.82 8.71 8.83
C LYS A 208 28.84 8.13 7.43
N PHE A 209 27.85 8.53 6.66
CA PHE A 209 27.70 8.23 5.23
C PHE A 209 27.60 9.54 4.46
N ASP A 210 28.29 9.65 3.35
CA ASP A 210 28.19 10.78 2.43
C ASP A 210 27.48 10.36 1.14
N CYS A 211 26.68 11.24 0.54
CA CYS A 211 25.99 10.98 -0.72
C CYS A 211 25.70 12.24 -1.51
N ASP A 212 25.54 12.10 -2.82
CA ASP A 212 25.08 13.17 -3.69
C ASP A 212 23.60 13.50 -3.45
N THR A 213 22.79 12.45 -3.24
CA THR A 213 21.34 12.57 -3.02
C THR A 213 20.87 11.68 -1.89
N THR A 214 19.90 12.13 -1.10
CA THR A 214 19.22 11.29 -0.11
C THR A 214 17.70 11.32 -0.29
N VAL A 215 17.06 10.15 -0.13
CA VAL A 215 15.60 10.02 -0.12
C VAL A 215 15.14 9.47 1.23
N VAL A 216 14.25 10.21 1.89
CA VAL A 216 13.71 9.82 3.18
C VAL A 216 12.37 9.10 2.98
N ALA A 217 12.39 7.79 3.11
CA ALA A 217 11.23 6.87 3.03
C ALA A 217 10.91 6.22 4.39
N ALA A 218 11.08 7.01 5.48
CA ALA A 218 11.01 6.54 6.87
C ALA A 218 9.56 6.51 7.43
N GLY A 219 8.55 6.42 6.57
CA GLY A 219 7.14 6.36 6.96
C GLY A 219 6.74 7.57 7.82
N SER A 220 6.15 7.33 8.99
CA SER A 220 5.74 8.41 9.91
C SER A 220 6.89 9.28 10.45
N HIS A 221 8.12 8.79 10.40
CA HIS A 221 9.30 9.57 10.82
C HIS A 221 9.81 10.53 9.75
N SER A 222 9.39 10.38 8.49
CA SER A 222 9.86 11.23 7.37
C SER A 222 9.63 12.70 7.62
N LEU A 223 8.44 13.09 8.14
CA LEU A 223 8.14 14.49 8.43
C LEU A 223 9.04 15.07 9.54
N GLN A 224 9.37 14.28 10.55
CA GLN A 224 10.26 14.74 11.61
C GLN A 224 11.68 15.01 11.08
N ILE A 225 12.20 14.10 10.26
CA ILE A 225 13.51 14.27 9.60
C ILE A 225 13.48 15.51 8.71
N ALA A 226 12.45 15.67 7.87
CA ALA A 226 12.30 16.85 7.02
C ALA A 226 12.27 18.16 7.84
N LYS A 227 11.54 18.16 8.96
CA LYS A 227 11.49 19.33 9.87
C LYS A 227 12.83 19.68 10.49
N ASN A 228 13.63 18.70 10.87
CA ASN A 228 14.97 18.93 11.39
C ASN A 228 15.86 19.61 10.33
N MET A 229 15.65 19.32 9.05
CA MET A 229 16.32 19.96 7.93
C MET A 229 15.69 21.31 7.53
N GLY A 230 14.65 21.79 8.19
CA GLY A 230 13.98 23.06 7.89
C GLY A 230 12.80 22.97 6.91
N TYR A 231 12.44 21.79 6.43
CA TYR A 231 11.35 21.56 5.48
C TYR A 231 10.03 21.19 6.18
N GLY A 232 8.90 21.46 5.55
CA GLY A 232 7.58 21.01 6.00
C GLY A 232 7.15 21.56 7.38
N GLN A 233 7.63 22.76 7.76
CA GLN A 233 7.33 23.37 9.06
C GLN A 233 5.84 23.68 9.25
N ASP A 234 5.12 23.88 8.15
CA ASP A 234 3.67 24.13 8.09
C ASP A 234 2.85 22.83 8.10
N LYS A 235 3.49 21.67 8.04
CA LYS A 235 2.83 20.36 8.04
C LYS A 235 2.78 19.76 9.43
N VAL A 236 1.74 18.96 9.68
CA VAL A 236 1.60 18.15 10.90
C VAL A 236 1.25 16.72 10.53
N LEU A 237 1.75 15.77 11.30
CA LEU A 237 1.34 14.38 11.23
C LEU A 237 0.22 14.15 12.26
N LEU A 238 -0.94 13.71 11.80
CA LEU A 238 -2.03 13.26 12.66
C LEU A 238 -1.95 11.72 12.74
N PRO A 239 -1.48 11.16 13.86
CA PRO A 239 -1.48 9.71 14.01
C PRO A 239 -2.91 9.20 14.25
N VAL A 240 -3.33 8.24 13.43
CA VAL A 240 -4.61 7.55 13.58
C VAL A 240 -4.32 6.08 13.78
N ALA A 241 -4.80 5.50 14.89
CA ALA A 241 -4.71 4.07 15.14
C ALA A 241 -5.95 3.36 14.61
N GLY A 242 -5.77 2.28 13.87
CA GLY A 242 -6.79 1.32 13.51
C GLY A 242 -6.62 0.02 14.29
N SER A 243 -7.72 -0.69 14.55
CA SER A 243 -7.70 -2.04 15.10
C SER A 243 -8.29 -3.00 14.09
N PHE A 244 -7.65 -4.14 13.90
CA PHE A 244 -8.20 -5.24 13.13
C PHE A 244 -8.94 -6.19 14.09
N PHE A 245 -10.12 -6.61 13.67
CA PHE A 245 -10.82 -7.75 14.28
C PHE A 245 -10.60 -8.95 13.37
N LEU A 246 -10.19 -10.06 13.95
CA LEU A 246 -10.07 -11.32 13.22
C LEU A 246 -11.33 -12.12 13.45
N ALA A 247 -11.93 -12.59 12.37
CA ALA A 247 -13.11 -13.46 12.38
C ALA A 247 -12.83 -14.71 11.55
N ASP A 248 -13.38 -15.82 11.99
CA ASP A 248 -13.26 -17.07 11.26
C ASP A 248 -14.13 -17.00 9.99
N ASP A 249 -13.56 -17.31 8.84
CA ASP A 249 -14.18 -17.55 7.53
C ASP A 249 -15.52 -16.83 7.29
N PHE A 250 -15.50 -15.51 7.42
CA PHE A 250 -16.73 -14.70 7.37
C PHE A 250 -17.03 -14.18 5.95
N LEU A 251 -16.00 -13.84 5.19
CA LEU A 251 -16.09 -13.32 3.82
C LEU A 251 -15.31 -14.19 2.84
N ASN A 252 -15.87 -14.41 1.65
CA ASN A 252 -15.20 -15.13 0.57
C ASN A 252 -14.16 -14.28 -0.15
N GLY A 253 -14.37 -12.97 -0.20
CA GLY A 253 -13.52 -11.99 -0.86
C GLY A 253 -13.27 -10.77 0.00
N LYS A 254 -13.11 -9.63 -0.65
CA LYS A 254 -12.93 -8.32 -0.01
C LYS A 254 -14.20 -7.50 -0.13
N VAL A 255 -14.73 -7.03 0.98
CA VAL A 255 -15.96 -6.23 1.01
C VAL A 255 -15.71 -4.91 1.72
N TYR A 256 -15.97 -3.83 1.01
CA TYR A 256 -15.84 -2.45 1.48
C TYR A 256 -17.20 -1.79 1.55
N THR A 257 -17.41 -0.92 2.53
CA THR A 257 -18.55 0.00 2.54
C THR A 257 -18.17 1.29 1.82
N LEU A 258 -19.18 2.07 1.37
CA LEU A 258 -18.91 3.40 0.85
C LEU A 258 -18.21 4.26 1.89
N GLN A 259 -17.24 5.05 1.44
CA GLN A 259 -16.60 6.03 2.29
C GLN A 259 -17.47 7.28 2.39
N MET A 260 -18.19 7.40 3.50
CA MET A 260 -19.08 8.53 3.73
C MET A 260 -18.30 9.83 3.86
N LYS A 261 -18.77 10.90 3.19
CA LYS A 261 -18.20 12.27 3.28
C LYS A 261 -18.08 12.80 4.71
N LYS A 262 -18.89 12.27 5.66
CA LYS A 262 -18.90 12.62 7.07
C LYS A 262 -17.89 11.88 7.94
N LEU A 263 -17.27 10.80 7.42
CA LEU A 263 -16.27 10.00 8.11
C LEU A 263 -15.02 9.90 7.22
N PRO A 264 -14.18 10.93 7.19
CA PRO A 264 -13.08 11.03 6.22
C PRO A 264 -11.96 10.00 6.45
N PHE A 265 -12.01 9.17 7.49
CA PHE A 265 -10.88 8.34 7.91
C PHE A 265 -11.07 6.83 7.74
N ALA A 266 -12.27 6.33 7.49
CA ALA A 266 -12.46 4.89 7.34
C ALA A 266 -13.77 4.51 6.64
N ALA A 267 -13.67 3.66 5.63
CA ALA A 267 -14.72 2.71 5.31
C ALA A 267 -14.51 1.47 6.19
N VAL A 268 -15.58 0.89 6.73
CA VAL A 268 -15.51 -0.44 7.31
C VAL A 268 -15.29 -1.42 6.16
N HIS A 269 -14.29 -2.28 6.30
CA HIS A 269 -14.01 -3.31 5.30
C HIS A 269 -13.60 -4.61 5.96
N GLY A 270 -13.80 -5.70 5.24
CA GLY A 270 -13.28 -7.02 5.59
C GLY A 270 -12.46 -7.56 4.44
N ASP A 271 -11.31 -8.11 4.77
CA ASP A 271 -10.34 -8.67 3.84
C ASP A 271 -9.95 -10.09 4.28
N ALA A 272 -9.77 -11.01 3.33
CA ALA A 272 -9.15 -12.29 3.63
C ALA A 272 -7.66 -12.08 3.99
N ASP A 273 -7.16 -12.78 5.01
CA ASP A 273 -5.74 -12.73 5.38
C ASP A 273 -4.87 -13.39 4.28
N VAL A 274 -3.67 -12.86 4.05
CA VAL A 274 -2.78 -13.37 3.00
C VAL A 274 -2.20 -14.74 3.31
N HIS A 275 -2.08 -15.12 4.58
CA HIS A 275 -1.48 -16.36 5.04
C HIS A 275 -2.50 -17.38 5.58
N ASP A 276 -3.74 -16.96 5.82
CA ASP A 276 -4.79 -17.83 6.34
C ASP A 276 -6.12 -17.58 5.63
N ASP A 277 -6.43 -18.44 4.69
CA ASP A 277 -7.68 -18.41 3.91
C ASP A 277 -8.95 -18.54 4.75
N GLY A 278 -8.83 -19.07 5.98
CA GLY A 278 -9.93 -19.21 6.93
C GLY A 278 -10.13 -17.99 7.86
N VAL A 279 -9.40 -16.89 7.64
CA VAL A 279 -9.48 -15.69 8.50
C VAL A 279 -9.87 -14.47 7.68
N THR A 280 -10.89 -13.76 8.15
CA THR A 280 -11.25 -12.40 7.70
C THR A 280 -10.71 -11.37 8.70
N ARG A 281 -10.10 -10.31 8.18
CA ARG A 281 -9.58 -9.16 8.95
C ARG A 281 -10.50 -7.97 8.79
#